data_88d76672451dbcab7da1c1aee1de461e
#
_entry.id   88d76672451dbcab7da1c1aee1de461e
#
_cell.length_a   1.000
_cell.length_b   1.000
_cell.length_c   1.000
_cell.angle_alpha   90.00
_cell.angle_beta   90.00
_cell.angle_gamma   90.00
#
_symmetry.space_group_name_H-M   'P 1'
#
loop_
_entity.id
_entity.type
_entity.pdbx_description
1 polymer ?
#
loop_
_entity_poly.entity_id
_entity_poly.type
_entity_poly.pdbx_seq_one_letter_code
_entity_poly.pdbx_strand_id
1 'polypeptide(L)'
;MARSEGGRDSTERVLVELLALEREIVEFAYVRRSDALERVSDAARRLGELSWNAGMLHRAAAELGGASEFDRVVFSEAVDGVITPLTVWDRRGRHAGEEALAALADTRIRLEYPLLEYEVVKRRAAEVVHVAAAGARTPVVLARALDWESYVVAPLTAAGETIGLLHADATTSRRTAGRLDAEVAGRYAEELSGEFERVVLRHTLELHRGQLAAAVQWMGARLSRLEDAGELMRPRTGAGGDAGAVDALTPRELEVLRLLARGHTNLAIARTLVVREGTVKYHVKNILRKLGATSRADAVAKFVRAGEEGGR
;
A
#
# COMPACT_ATOMS: atom_id res chain seq x y z
N MET A 1 -38.71 9.09 66.50
CA MET A 1 -37.45 9.50 65.83
C MET A 1 -36.55 8.36 65.34
N ALA A 2 -36.75 7.09 65.74
CA ALA A 2 -35.83 5.97 65.33
C ALA A 2 -36.04 5.33 63.95
N ARG A 3 -37.08 5.70 63.18
CA ARG A 3 -37.30 5.14 61.80
C ARG A 3 -36.58 5.88 60.68
N SER A 4 -35.99 7.06 60.92
CA SER A 4 -35.35 7.91 59.96
C SER A 4 -33.82 7.58 59.77
N GLU A 5 -33.19 7.02 60.78
CA GLU A 5 -31.74 6.71 60.77
C GLU A 5 -31.42 5.41 60.01
N GLY A 6 -32.23 4.37 60.13
CA GLY A 6 -32.05 3.10 59.44
C GLY A 6 -32.21 3.19 57.95
N GLY A 7 -33.02 4.13 57.45
CA GLY A 7 -33.18 4.38 56.02
C GLY A 7 -31.97 5.09 55.34
N ARG A 8 -31.33 6.00 56.06
CA ARG A 8 -30.13 6.72 55.61
C ARG A 8 -28.91 5.79 55.54
N ASP A 9 -28.69 4.96 56.55
CA ASP A 9 -27.58 4.00 56.61
C ASP A 9 -27.67 2.95 55.47
N SER A 10 -28.89 2.50 55.15
CA SER A 10 -29.15 1.59 54.03
C SER A 10 -28.90 2.26 52.68
N THR A 11 -29.27 3.54 52.51
CA THR A 11 -29.05 4.29 51.27
C THR A 11 -27.58 4.58 51.07
N GLU A 12 -26.83 4.93 52.10
CA GLU A 12 -25.38 5.14 52.04
C GLU A 12 -24.64 3.87 51.67
N ARG A 13 -25.00 2.71 52.21
CA ARG A 13 -24.40 1.42 51.80
C ARG A 13 -24.65 1.10 50.34
N VAL A 14 -25.86 1.24 49.85
CA VAL A 14 -26.20 1.01 48.45
C VAL A 14 -25.42 1.96 47.55
N LEU A 15 -25.26 3.22 47.95
CA LEU A 15 -24.46 4.18 47.19
C LEU A 15 -22.98 3.79 47.14
N VAL A 16 -22.39 3.36 48.24
CA VAL A 16 -21.00 2.89 48.29
C VAL A 16 -20.80 1.64 47.43
N GLU A 17 -21.75 0.68 47.52
CA GLU A 17 -21.69 -0.53 46.65
C GLU A 17 -21.83 -0.17 45.18
N LEU A 18 -22.71 0.76 44.79
CA LEU A 18 -22.84 1.23 43.40
C LEU A 18 -21.57 1.91 42.91
N LEU A 19 -20.95 2.76 43.69
CA LEU A 19 -19.69 3.43 43.34
C LEU A 19 -18.53 2.44 43.25
N ALA A 20 -18.49 1.41 44.12
CA ALA A 20 -17.50 0.34 44.02
C ALA A 20 -17.68 -0.46 42.72
N LEU A 21 -18.92 -0.84 42.39
CA LEU A 21 -19.24 -1.56 41.15
C LEU A 21 -18.93 -0.72 39.91
N GLU A 22 -19.29 0.57 39.91
CA GLU A 22 -18.96 1.48 38.82
C GLU A 22 -17.44 1.55 38.59
N ARG A 23 -16.66 1.66 39.67
CA ARG A 23 -15.19 1.65 39.60
C ARG A 23 -14.65 0.35 38.98
N GLU A 24 -15.15 -0.81 39.42
CA GLU A 24 -14.75 -2.11 38.88
C GLU A 24 -15.07 -2.23 37.39
N ILE A 25 -16.26 -1.76 36.97
CA ILE A 25 -16.64 -1.75 35.55
C ILE A 25 -15.71 -0.86 34.73
N VAL A 26 -15.39 0.33 35.21
CA VAL A 26 -14.49 1.28 34.55
C VAL A 26 -13.08 0.70 34.45
N GLU A 27 -12.56 0.09 35.53
CA GLU A 27 -11.24 -0.54 35.56
C GLU A 27 -11.18 -1.73 34.59
N PHE A 28 -12.19 -2.60 34.60
CA PHE A 28 -12.31 -3.71 33.68
C PHE A 28 -12.35 -3.24 32.20
N ALA A 29 -13.18 -2.22 31.93
CA ALA A 29 -13.28 -1.65 30.58
C ALA A 29 -11.95 -1.04 30.12
N TYR A 30 -11.23 -0.38 31.03
CA TYR A 30 -9.91 0.18 30.74
C TYR A 30 -8.88 -0.89 30.41
N VAL A 31 -8.77 -1.93 31.24
CA VAL A 31 -7.85 -3.05 31.01
C VAL A 31 -8.17 -3.74 29.70
N ARG A 32 -9.42 -4.09 29.45
CA ARG A 32 -9.87 -4.72 28.21
C ARG A 32 -9.52 -3.89 26.98
N ARG A 33 -9.72 -2.57 27.06
CA ARG A 33 -9.36 -1.63 25.98
C ARG A 33 -7.85 -1.60 25.75
N SER A 34 -7.06 -1.48 26.81
CA SER A 34 -5.59 -1.46 26.74
C SER A 34 -5.05 -2.73 26.09
N ASP A 35 -5.49 -3.89 26.57
CA ASP A 35 -5.07 -5.20 26.06
C ASP A 35 -5.45 -5.39 24.59
N ALA A 36 -6.64 -4.94 24.17
CA ALA A 36 -7.08 -5.04 22.80
C ALA A 36 -6.22 -4.19 21.86
N LEU A 37 -5.91 -2.95 22.26
CA LEU A 37 -5.05 -2.06 21.48
C LEU A 37 -3.60 -2.55 21.41
N GLU A 38 -3.07 -3.10 22.51
CA GLU A 38 -1.72 -3.68 22.51
C GLU A 38 -1.61 -4.88 21.58
N ARG A 39 -2.59 -5.83 21.63
CA ARG A 39 -2.61 -6.99 20.72
C ARG A 39 -2.59 -6.61 19.25
N VAL A 40 -3.35 -5.60 18.83
CA VAL A 40 -3.41 -5.19 17.44
C VAL A 40 -2.17 -4.38 17.02
N SER A 41 -1.58 -3.62 17.94
CA SER A 41 -0.27 -2.97 17.71
C SER A 41 0.83 -4.00 17.50
N ASP A 42 0.86 -5.07 18.31
CA ASP A 42 1.79 -6.17 18.13
C ASP A 42 1.57 -6.91 16.79
N ALA A 43 0.31 -7.11 16.40
CA ALA A 43 -0.04 -7.72 15.13
C ALA A 43 0.46 -6.90 13.94
N ALA A 44 0.30 -5.58 13.96
CA ALA A 44 0.81 -4.69 12.93
C ALA A 44 2.35 -4.69 12.86
N ARG A 45 3.03 -4.66 14.02
CA ARG A 45 4.50 -4.72 14.08
C ARG A 45 5.08 -6.00 13.47
N ARG A 46 4.44 -7.17 13.69
CA ARG A 46 4.88 -8.43 13.06
C ARG A 46 4.89 -8.38 11.54
N LEU A 47 4.06 -7.55 10.92
CA LEU A 47 4.05 -7.36 9.47
C LEU A 47 5.25 -6.54 8.97
N GLY A 48 5.73 -5.59 9.76
CA GLY A 48 6.89 -4.74 9.42
C GLY A 48 8.20 -5.52 9.26
N GLU A 49 8.30 -6.70 9.86
CA GLU A 49 9.46 -7.59 9.76
C GLU A 49 9.48 -8.44 8.48
N LEU A 50 8.40 -8.42 7.70
CA LEU A 50 8.20 -9.29 6.56
C LEU A 50 8.46 -8.56 5.24
N SER A 51 8.86 -9.32 4.22
CA SER A 51 8.96 -8.81 2.86
C SER A 51 7.56 -8.65 2.25
N TRP A 52 7.25 -7.47 1.75
CA TRP A 52 5.97 -7.18 1.11
C TRP A 52 5.84 -7.89 -0.24
N ASN A 53 4.78 -8.67 -0.38
CA ASN A 53 4.44 -9.42 -1.58
C ASN A 53 2.91 -9.46 -1.77
N ALA A 54 2.45 -10.08 -2.85
CA ALA A 54 1.02 -10.17 -3.17
C ALA A 54 0.13 -10.80 -2.08
N GLY A 55 0.69 -11.63 -1.18
CA GLY A 55 -0.03 -12.25 -0.06
C GLY A 55 -0.08 -11.41 1.21
N MET A 56 0.60 -10.27 1.25
CA MET A 56 0.76 -9.47 2.47
C MET A 56 -0.57 -8.90 2.98
N LEU A 57 -1.46 -8.44 2.09
CA LEU A 57 -2.76 -7.92 2.50
C LEU A 57 -3.62 -9.01 3.16
N HIS A 58 -3.61 -10.23 2.62
CA HIS A 58 -4.31 -11.34 3.25
C HIS A 58 -3.71 -11.67 4.63
N ARG A 59 -2.39 -11.62 4.77
CA ARG A 59 -1.71 -11.81 6.04
C ARG A 59 -2.05 -10.70 7.03
N ALA A 60 -2.08 -9.45 6.58
CA ALA A 60 -2.51 -8.33 7.42
C ALA A 60 -3.95 -8.52 7.90
N ALA A 61 -4.87 -8.96 7.04
CA ALA A 61 -6.23 -9.28 7.44
C ALA A 61 -6.29 -10.41 8.49
N ALA A 62 -5.46 -11.44 8.32
CA ALA A 62 -5.38 -12.56 9.26
C ALA A 62 -4.77 -12.15 10.62
N GLU A 63 -3.75 -11.30 10.64
CA GLU A 63 -3.14 -10.77 11.86
C GLU A 63 -4.16 -9.94 12.67
N LEU A 64 -4.90 -9.04 12.01
CA LEU A 64 -5.96 -8.30 12.67
C LEU A 64 -7.06 -9.22 13.21
N GLY A 65 -7.55 -10.15 12.39
CA GLY A 65 -8.60 -11.09 12.78
C GLY A 65 -8.18 -11.99 13.94
N GLY A 66 -6.90 -12.40 13.98
CA GLY A 66 -6.34 -13.20 15.07
C GLY A 66 -6.12 -12.40 16.37
N ALA A 67 -5.82 -11.10 16.27
CA ALA A 67 -5.56 -10.22 17.41
C ALA A 67 -6.83 -9.57 17.98
N SER A 68 -7.96 -9.67 17.30
CA SER A 68 -9.23 -9.01 17.63
C SER A 68 -10.40 -9.98 17.74
N GLU A 69 -11.57 -9.45 18.01
CA GLU A 69 -12.85 -10.18 18.06
C GLU A 69 -13.64 -10.09 16.73
N PHE A 70 -13.00 -9.68 15.63
CA PHE A 70 -13.64 -9.66 14.34
C PHE A 70 -13.78 -11.05 13.75
N ASP A 71 -14.87 -11.28 13.05
CA ASP A 71 -15.12 -12.53 12.32
C ASP A 71 -14.62 -12.45 10.88
N ARG A 72 -14.69 -11.25 10.27
CA ARG A 72 -14.17 -10.98 8.94
C ARG A 72 -13.42 -9.65 8.90
N VAL A 73 -12.42 -9.62 8.04
CA VAL A 73 -11.64 -8.42 7.73
C VAL A 73 -11.52 -8.32 6.22
N VAL A 74 -11.91 -7.18 5.67
CA VAL A 74 -11.86 -6.87 4.24
C VAL A 74 -10.91 -5.71 4.02
N PHE A 75 -9.90 -5.89 3.18
CA PHE A 75 -9.12 -4.78 2.65
C PHE A 75 -9.56 -4.45 1.23
N SER A 76 -9.75 -3.17 1.00
CA SER A 76 -10.11 -2.62 -0.31
C SER A 76 -9.11 -1.54 -0.70
N GLU A 77 -8.75 -1.46 -1.98
CA GLU A 77 -8.05 -0.30 -2.52
C GLU A 77 -9.02 0.87 -2.75
N ALA A 78 -8.50 2.10 -2.70
CA ALA A 78 -9.22 3.31 -3.06
C ALA A 78 -8.40 4.06 -4.11
N VAL A 79 -8.82 3.96 -5.37
CA VAL A 79 -8.14 4.57 -6.52
C VAL A 79 -9.14 5.39 -7.32
N ASP A 80 -8.81 6.63 -7.62
CA ASP A 80 -9.65 7.56 -8.40
C ASP A 80 -11.09 7.68 -7.87
N GLY A 81 -11.25 7.62 -6.54
CA GLY A 81 -12.57 7.70 -5.89
C GLY A 81 -13.42 6.44 -6.05
N VAL A 82 -12.81 5.30 -6.35
CA VAL A 82 -13.48 4.00 -6.44
C VAL A 82 -12.86 3.03 -5.44
N ILE A 83 -13.70 2.36 -4.66
CA ILE A 83 -13.32 1.29 -3.74
C ILE A 83 -13.47 -0.05 -4.45
N THR A 84 -12.40 -0.87 -4.38
CA THR A 84 -12.37 -2.24 -4.90
C THR A 84 -11.89 -3.19 -3.83
N PRO A 85 -12.66 -4.19 -3.39
CA PRO A 85 -12.20 -5.23 -2.48
C PRO A 85 -11.01 -6.01 -3.05
N LEU A 86 -9.96 -6.20 -2.24
CA LEU A 86 -8.73 -6.91 -2.65
C LEU A 86 -8.58 -8.25 -1.93
N THR A 87 -8.99 -8.34 -0.67
CA THR A 87 -8.88 -9.56 0.11
C THR A 87 -9.92 -9.60 1.21
N VAL A 88 -10.35 -10.81 1.54
CA VAL A 88 -11.22 -11.11 2.67
C VAL A 88 -10.56 -12.19 3.51
N TRP A 89 -10.38 -11.91 4.79
CA TRP A 89 -10.10 -12.92 5.80
C TRP A 89 -11.41 -13.25 6.54
N ASP A 90 -11.66 -14.53 6.79
CA ASP A 90 -12.84 -15.00 7.51
C ASP A 90 -12.40 -15.98 8.59
N ARG A 91 -12.91 -15.82 9.82
CA ARG A 91 -12.60 -16.67 10.98
C ARG A 91 -12.97 -18.13 10.75
N ARG A 92 -13.96 -18.42 9.89
CA ARG A 92 -14.38 -19.77 9.51
C ARG A 92 -13.35 -20.50 8.66
N GLY A 93 -12.34 -19.79 8.17
CA GLY A 93 -11.22 -20.34 7.42
C GLY A 93 -11.07 -19.75 6.02
N ARG A 94 -9.97 -20.15 5.38
CA ARG A 94 -9.55 -19.61 4.08
C ARG A 94 -10.62 -19.74 2.99
N HIS A 95 -11.29 -20.87 2.92
CA HIS A 95 -12.32 -21.13 1.91
C HIS A 95 -13.48 -20.15 2.02
N ALA A 96 -13.97 -19.87 3.23
CA ALA A 96 -15.02 -18.88 3.45
C ALA A 96 -14.59 -17.46 3.05
N GLY A 97 -13.33 -17.09 3.28
CA GLY A 97 -12.77 -15.82 2.83
C GLY A 97 -12.67 -15.74 1.30
N GLU A 98 -12.26 -16.81 0.63
CA GLU A 98 -12.18 -16.88 -0.83
C GLU A 98 -13.58 -16.82 -1.48
N GLU A 99 -14.59 -17.50 -0.91
CA GLU A 99 -15.99 -17.39 -1.34
C GLU A 99 -16.53 -15.96 -1.20
N ALA A 100 -16.30 -15.34 -0.05
CA ALA A 100 -16.72 -13.97 0.19
C ALA A 100 -16.04 -12.99 -0.79
N LEU A 101 -14.75 -13.15 -1.05
CA LEU A 101 -14.03 -12.34 -2.04
C LEU A 101 -14.57 -12.58 -3.46
N ALA A 102 -14.86 -13.81 -3.83
CA ALA A 102 -15.43 -14.16 -5.13
C ALA A 102 -16.81 -13.50 -5.35
N ALA A 103 -17.64 -13.45 -4.31
CA ALA A 103 -18.93 -12.72 -4.34
C ALA A 103 -18.76 -11.20 -4.55
N LEU A 104 -17.56 -10.66 -4.31
CA LEU A 104 -17.21 -9.25 -4.46
C LEU A 104 -16.36 -8.96 -5.70
N ALA A 105 -16.04 -9.94 -6.55
CA ALA A 105 -15.04 -9.83 -7.63
C ALA A 105 -15.27 -8.65 -8.59
N ASP A 106 -16.55 -8.36 -8.92
CA ASP A 106 -16.91 -7.26 -9.83
C ASP A 106 -17.37 -6.00 -9.09
N THR A 107 -17.18 -5.97 -7.77
CA THR A 107 -17.62 -4.85 -6.95
C THR A 107 -16.75 -3.63 -7.18
N ARG A 108 -17.37 -2.54 -7.58
CA ARG A 108 -16.78 -1.21 -7.74
C ARG A 108 -17.70 -0.21 -7.08
N ILE A 109 -17.26 0.45 -6.02
CA ILE A 109 -18.09 1.37 -5.22
C ILE A 109 -17.51 2.76 -5.37
N ARG A 110 -18.33 3.70 -5.88
CA ARG A 110 -17.94 5.12 -5.91
C ARG A 110 -17.92 5.68 -4.51
N LEU A 111 -16.79 6.27 -4.16
CA LEU A 111 -16.56 6.92 -2.88
C LEU A 111 -17.08 8.36 -2.96
N GLU A 112 -18.38 8.54 -2.78
CA GLU A 112 -19.06 9.84 -2.90
C GLU A 112 -20.13 9.98 -1.81
N TYR A 113 -20.53 11.23 -1.53
CA TYR A 113 -21.65 11.50 -0.65
C TYR A 113 -22.93 10.83 -1.19
N PRO A 114 -23.78 10.18 -0.35
CA PRO A 114 -23.78 10.23 1.12
C PRO A 114 -23.09 9.04 1.83
N LEU A 115 -22.20 8.26 1.20
CA LEU A 115 -21.59 7.10 1.83
C LEU A 115 -20.78 7.49 3.09
N LEU A 116 -20.86 6.66 4.14
CA LEU A 116 -20.07 6.83 5.36
C LEU A 116 -18.58 6.62 5.10
N GLU A 117 -18.21 5.75 4.20
CA GLU A 117 -16.84 5.53 3.74
C GLU A 117 -16.21 6.83 3.20
N TYR A 118 -16.99 7.66 2.50
CA TYR A 118 -16.56 8.98 2.04
C TYR A 118 -16.22 9.90 3.22
N GLU A 119 -17.07 9.90 4.27
CA GLU A 119 -16.81 10.68 5.48
C GLU A 119 -15.57 10.16 6.25
N VAL A 120 -15.39 8.84 6.34
CA VAL A 120 -14.23 8.19 6.95
C VAL A 120 -12.94 8.62 6.26
N VAL A 121 -12.91 8.59 4.94
CA VAL A 121 -11.76 9.05 4.15
C VAL A 121 -11.48 10.52 4.39
N LYS A 122 -12.51 11.36 4.39
CA LYS A 122 -12.37 12.81 4.57
C LYS A 122 -11.90 13.18 5.98
N ARG A 123 -12.41 12.49 7.01
CA ARG A 123 -12.06 12.73 8.43
C ARG A 123 -10.79 12.01 8.85
N ARG A 124 -10.36 10.99 8.09
CA ARG A 124 -9.26 10.09 8.43
C ARG A 124 -9.43 9.43 9.80
N ALA A 125 -10.64 9.03 10.11
CA ALA A 125 -11.00 8.44 11.38
C ALA A 125 -11.86 7.19 11.16
N ALA A 126 -11.64 6.16 11.99
CA ALA A 126 -12.44 4.96 11.96
C ALA A 126 -13.83 5.21 12.53
N GLU A 127 -14.84 4.55 11.96
CA GLU A 127 -16.25 4.69 12.33
C GLU A 127 -16.92 3.33 12.51
N VAL A 128 -17.91 3.28 13.42
CA VAL A 128 -18.85 2.16 13.54
C VAL A 128 -20.06 2.45 12.68
N VAL A 129 -20.47 1.50 11.87
CA VAL A 129 -21.63 1.60 11.00
C VAL A 129 -22.66 0.55 11.38
N HIS A 130 -23.88 0.99 11.72
CA HIS A 130 -25.05 0.15 11.88
C HIS A 130 -25.90 0.24 10.63
N VAL A 131 -25.97 -0.85 9.84
CA VAL A 131 -26.56 -0.86 8.49
C VAL A 131 -28.04 -0.38 8.50
N ALA A 132 -28.82 -0.86 9.45
CA ALA A 132 -30.22 -0.46 9.57
C ALA A 132 -30.42 1.05 9.84
N ALA A 133 -29.53 1.66 10.63
CA ALA A 133 -29.58 3.08 10.95
C ALA A 133 -28.97 3.96 9.84
N ALA A 134 -27.95 3.46 9.15
CA ALA A 134 -27.25 4.20 8.11
C ALA A 134 -27.99 4.17 6.77
N GLY A 135 -28.74 3.11 6.48
CA GLY A 135 -29.57 2.97 5.27
C GLY A 135 -28.75 3.16 3.98
N ALA A 136 -29.17 4.10 3.14
CA ALA A 136 -28.50 4.40 1.86
C ALA A 136 -27.08 4.97 1.98
N ARG A 137 -26.61 5.27 3.20
CA ARG A 137 -25.25 5.74 3.47
C ARG A 137 -24.25 4.60 3.61
N THR A 138 -24.68 3.34 3.46
CA THR A 138 -23.80 2.16 3.47
C THR A 138 -23.56 1.67 2.05
N PRO A 139 -22.43 1.01 1.77
CA PRO A 139 -22.17 0.35 0.50
C PRO A 139 -23.02 -0.93 0.39
N VAL A 140 -24.24 -0.77 -0.13
CA VAL A 140 -25.29 -1.80 -0.15
C VAL A 140 -24.78 -3.13 -0.73
N VAL A 141 -23.88 -3.07 -1.73
CA VAL A 141 -23.31 -4.27 -2.36
C VAL A 141 -22.49 -5.06 -1.37
N LEU A 142 -21.58 -4.40 -0.60
CA LEU A 142 -20.79 -5.05 0.44
C LEU A 142 -21.67 -5.56 1.57
N ALA A 143 -22.59 -4.70 2.07
CA ALA A 143 -23.46 -5.04 3.18
C ALA A 143 -24.31 -6.28 2.90
N ARG A 144 -24.85 -6.42 1.68
CA ARG A 144 -25.63 -7.60 1.26
C ARG A 144 -24.76 -8.82 1.03
N ALA A 145 -23.64 -8.69 0.31
CA ALA A 145 -22.78 -9.83 0.00
C ALA A 145 -22.14 -10.44 1.24
N LEU A 146 -21.93 -9.62 2.28
CA LEU A 146 -21.31 -10.03 3.54
C LEU A 146 -22.31 -10.14 4.70
N ASP A 147 -23.59 -9.96 4.44
CA ASP A 147 -24.68 -10.04 5.43
C ASP A 147 -24.40 -9.17 6.69
N TRP A 148 -23.98 -7.93 6.48
CA TRP A 148 -23.63 -7.02 7.56
C TRP A 148 -24.86 -6.43 8.24
N GLU A 149 -24.95 -6.59 9.55
CA GLU A 149 -25.84 -5.81 10.42
C GLU A 149 -25.11 -4.59 10.98
N SER A 150 -23.86 -4.77 11.33
CA SER A 150 -22.93 -3.70 11.73
C SER A 150 -21.50 -4.05 11.35
N TYR A 151 -20.71 -3.01 11.08
CA TYR A 151 -19.28 -3.16 10.76
C TYR A 151 -18.51 -1.93 11.24
N VAL A 152 -17.21 -2.03 11.24
CA VAL A 152 -16.30 -0.89 11.38
C VAL A 152 -15.60 -0.65 10.06
N VAL A 153 -15.31 0.63 9.78
CA VAL A 153 -14.52 1.03 8.63
C VAL A 153 -13.41 1.97 9.10
N ALA A 154 -12.17 1.72 8.63
CA ALA A 154 -11.00 2.55 8.94
C ALA A 154 -10.22 2.85 7.66
N PRO A 155 -9.67 4.07 7.50
CA PRO A 155 -8.89 4.46 6.33
C PRO A 155 -7.46 3.92 6.43
N LEU A 156 -6.92 3.47 5.31
CA LEU A 156 -5.50 3.17 5.13
C LEU A 156 -4.86 4.32 4.36
N THR A 157 -3.80 4.88 4.90
CA THR A 157 -3.16 6.07 4.33
C THR A 157 -1.72 5.80 3.92
N ALA A 158 -1.25 6.51 2.90
CA ALA A 158 0.16 6.59 2.55
C ALA A 158 0.48 7.97 1.98
N ALA A 159 1.58 8.55 2.38
CA ALA A 159 2.00 9.89 1.97
C ALA A 159 0.91 10.96 2.15
N GLY A 160 0.09 10.82 3.18
CA GLY A 160 -1.00 11.74 3.48
C GLY A 160 -2.27 11.55 2.63
N GLU A 161 -2.32 10.58 1.74
CA GLU A 161 -3.51 10.23 0.95
C GLU A 161 -4.12 8.91 1.42
N THR A 162 -5.45 8.76 1.29
CA THR A 162 -6.11 7.48 1.54
C THR A 162 -5.93 6.56 0.34
N ILE A 163 -5.26 5.43 0.55
CA ILE A 163 -4.96 4.42 -0.47
C ILE A 163 -5.92 3.23 -0.42
N GLY A 164 -6.67 3.10 0.66
CA GLY A 164 -7.59 1.97 0.85
C GLY A 164 -8.46 2.13 2.08
N LEU A 165 -9.32 1.14 2.27
CA LEU A 165 -10.19 1.00 3.42
C LEU A 165 -10.07 -0.40 4.01
N LEU A 166 -10.10 -0.46 5.32
CA LEU A 166 -10.28 -1.66 6.11
C LEU A 166 -11.72 -1.68 6.60
N HIS A 167 -12.44 -2.76 6.30
CA HIS A 167 -13.73 -3.05 6.91
C HIS A 167 -13.60 -4.30 7.77
N ALA A 168 -14.28 -4.34 8.91
CA ALA A 168 -14.31 -5.52 9.77
C ALA A 168 -15.66 -5.66 10.46
N ASP A 169 -16.09 -6.89 10.63
CA ASP A 169 -17.38 -7.23 11.25
C ASP A 169 -17.29 -8.41 12.22
N ALA A 170 -18.33 -8.60 13.01
CA ALA A 170 -18.50 -9.71 13.93
C ALA A 170 -19.86 -10.41 13.71
N THR A 171 -20.32 -10.47 12.45
CA THR A 171 -21.65 -10.96 12.05
C THR A 171 -21.83 -12.45 12.37
N THR A 172 -20.79 -13.25 12.14
CA THR A 172 -20.84 -14.70 12.41
C THR A 172 -21.05 -15.01 13.90
N SER A 173 -20.40 -14.24 14.77
CA SER A 173 -20.57 -14.29 16.23
C SER A 173 -21.85 -13.60 16.72
N ARG A 174 -22.64 -13.03 15.84
CA ARG A 174 -23.83 -12.22 16.15
C ARG A 174 -23.56 -11.08 17.14
N ARG A 175 -22.36 -10.54 17.09
CA ARG A 175 -21.94 -9.42 17.93
C ARG A 175 -22.06 -8.12 17.14
N THR A 176 -22.68 -7.14 17.76
CA THR A 176 -22.77 -5.80 17.19
C THR A 176 -21.44 -5.07 17.38
N ALA A 177 -20.92 -4.46 16.30
CA ALA A 177 -19.73 -3.63 16.36
C ALA A 177 -19.96 -2.40 17.25
N GLY A 178 -18.96 -2.07 18.07
CA GLY A 178 -19.01 -0.97 19.01
C GLY A 178 -17.82 -0.04 18.94
N ARG A 179 -17.78 0.94 19.83
CA ARG A 179 -16.73 1.95 19.87
C ARG A 179 -15.33 1.35 20.00
N LEU A 180 -15.16 0.32 20.83
CA LEU A 180 -13.88 -0.35 21.00
C LEU A 180 -13.41 -1.00 19.68
N ASP A 181 -14.34 -1.55 18.90
CA ASP A 181 -14.02 -2.14 17.60
C ASP A 181 -13.49 -1.08 16.62
N ALA A 182 -14.09 0.12 16.61
CA ALA A 182 -13.58 1.22 15.78
C ALA A 182 -12.20 1.69 16.25
N GLU A 183 -11.95 1.77 17.56
CA GLU A 183 -10.63 2.11 18.09
C GLU A 183 -9.59 1.06 17.73
N VAL A 184 -9.91 -0.24 17.80
CA VAL A 184 -9.05 -1.36 17.42
C VAL A 184 -8.75 -1.34 15.93
N ALA A 185 -9.76 -1.20 15.08
CA ALA A 185 -9.58 -1.14 13.63
C ALA A 185 -8.80 0.11 13.20
N GLY A 186 -9.11 1.26 13.80
CA GLY A 186 -8.41 2.53 13.55
C GLY A 186 -6.93 2.46 13.92
N ARG A 187 -6.62 1.94 15.12
CA ARG A 187 -5.25 1.74 15.59
C ARG A 187 -4.46 0.82 14.67
N TYR A 188 -5.05 -0.30 14.31
CA TYR A 188 -4.41 -1.24 13.39
C TYR A 188 -4.17 -0.63 12.00
N ALA A 189 -5.17 0.08 11.46
CA ALA A 189 -5.06 0.74 10.15
C ALA A 189 -3.98 1.81 10.14
N GLU A 190 -3.84 2.60 11.23
CA GLU A 190 -2.80 3.62 11.39
C GLU A 190 -1.40 2.99 11.41
N GLU A 191 -1.20 1.95 12.21
CA GLU A 191 0.10 1.27 12.32
C GLU A 191 0.46 0.53 11.03
N LEU A 192 -0.50 -0.15 10.39
CA LEU A 192 -0.31 -0.81 9.09
C LEU A 192 0.06 0.21 8.01
N SER A 193 -0.59 1.38 8.01
CA SER A 193 -0.26 2.50 7.11
C SER A 193 1.20 2.94 7.28
N GLY A 194 1.65 3.10 8.52
CA GLY A 194 3.04 3.44 8.83
C GLY A 194 4.05 2.37 8.39
N GLU A 195 3.72 1.08 8.56
CA GLU A 195 4.56 -0.01 8.06
C GLU A 195 4.62 -0.03 6.54
N PHE A 196 3.48 0.19 5.87
CA PHE A 196 3.42 0.29 4.42
C PHE A 196 4.29 1.44 3.89
N GLU A 197 4.19 2.63 4.48
CA GLU A 197 5.03 3.78 4.12
C GLU A 197 6.53 3.47 4.28
N ARG A 198 6.93 2.84 5.39
CA ARG A 198 8.32 2.44 5.61
C ARG A 198 8.84 1.48 4.53
N VAL A 199 8.02 0.53 4.11
CA VAL A 199 8.38 -0.42 3.05
C VAL A 199 8.51 0.28 1.71
N VAL A 200 7.56 1.13 1.35
CA VAL A 200 7.61 1.92 0.10
C VAL A 200 8.84 2.81 0.07
N LEU A 201 9.13 3.52 1.18
CA LEU A 201 10.33 4.37 1.30
C LEU A 201 11.62 3.55 1.20
N ARG A 202 11.69 2.40 1.87
CA ARG A 202 12.85 1.50 1.80
C ARG A 202 13.09 1.02 0.39
N HIS A 203 12.05 0.54 -0.29
CA HIS A 203 12.13 0.10 -1.68
C HIS A 203 12.56 1.22 -2.63
N THR A 204 12.01 2.42 -2.44
CA THR A 204 12.39 3.61 -3.22
C THR A 204 13.86 3.97 -2.99
N LEU A 205 14.33 3.92 -1.75
CA LEU A 205 15.74 4.15 -1.40
C LEU A 205 16.66 3.10 -2.01
N GLU A 206 16.27 1.83 -2.00
CA GLU A 206 17.04 0.74 -2.63
C GLU A 206 17.15 0.94 -4.15
N LEU A 207 16.07 1.32 -4.81
CA LEU A 207 16.07 1.66 -6.23
C LEU A 207 17.01 2.84 -6.53
N HIS A 208 16.91 3.92 -5.75
CA HIS A 208 17.80 5.08 -5.91
C HIS A 208 19.27 4.75 -5.62
N ARG A 209 19.54 3.94 -4.58
CA ARG A 209 20.91 3.45 -4.31
C ARG A 209 21.47 2.64 -5.47
N GLY A 210 20.66 1.75 -6.05
CA GLY A 210 21.05 0.98 -7.24
C GLY A 210 21.37 1.88 -8.43
N GLN A 211 20.55 2.90 -8.67
CA GLN A 211 20.77 3.88 -9.73
C GLN A 211 22.05 4.72 -9.51
N LEU A 212 22.28 5.16 -8.27
CA LEU A 212 23.49 5.90 -7.90
C LEU A 212 24.73 5.03 -8.04
N ALA A 213 24.71 3.79 -7.56
CA ALA A 213 25.80 2.85 -7.69
C ALA A 213 26.15 2.59 -9.18
N ALA A 214 25.16 2.38 -10.00
CA ALA A 214 25.35 2.21 -11.45
C ALA A 214 25.93 3.48 -12.09
N ALA A 215 25.48 4.66 -11.69
CA ALA A 215 26.02 5.93 -12.19
C ALA A 215 27.48 6.14 -11.76
N VAL A 216 27.82 5.81 -10.51
CA VAL A 216 29.21 5.89 -9.99
C VAL A 216 30.12 4.91 -10.72
N GLN A 217 29.69 3.66 -10.91
CA GLN A 217 30.45 2.66 -11.67
C GLN A 217 30.67 3.10 -13.11
N TRP A 218 29.63 3.65 -13.76
CA TRP A 218 29.74 4.18 -15.11
C TRP A 218 30.72 5.37 -15.20
N MET A 219 30.66 6.32 -14.24
CA MET A 219 31.60 7.43 -14.17
C MET A 219 33.04 6.94 -13.93
N GLY A 220 33.24 5.97 -13.03
CA GLY A 220 34.53 5.36 -12.76
C GLY A 220 35.12 4.70 -13.99
N ALA A 221 34.34 3.88 -14.70
CA ALA A 221 34.76 3.24 -15.94
C ALA A 221 35.07 4.26 -17.07
N ARG A 222 34.42 5.43 -17.04
CA ARG A 222 34.68 6.49 -18.02
C ARG A 222 35.93 7.28 -17.67
N LEU A 223 36.18 7.56 -16.39
CA LEU A 223 37.40 8.19 -15.91
C LEU A 223 38.64 7.31 -16.20
N SER A 224 38.58 6.01 -15.90
CA SER A 224 39.67 5.07 -16.24
C SER A 224 39.96 5.06 -17.76
N ARG A 225 38.93 5.08 -18.59
CA ARG A 225 39.14 5.17 -20.08
C ARG A 225 39.72 6.51 -20.52
N LEU A 226 39.47 7.62 -19.82
CA LEU A 226 40.06 8.93 -20.08
C LEU A 226 41.53 8.98 -19.60
N GLU A 227 41.83 8.32 -18.47
CA GLU A 227 43.23 8.16 -18.00
C GLU A 227 44.04 7.28 -18.94
N ASP A 228 43.49 6.14 -19.41
CA ASP A 228 44.12 5.29 -20.41
C ASP A 228 44.28 6.00 -21.77
N ALA A 229 43.33 6.85 -22.16
CA ALA A 229 43.43 7.66 -23.39
C ALA A 229 44.42 8.81 -23.26
N GLY A 230 44.66 9.34 -22.03
CA GLY A 230 45.69 10.35 -21.74
C GLY A 230 47.10 9.81 -21.92
N GLU A 231 47.34 8.51 -21.63
CA GLU A 231 48.63 7.85 -21.93
C GLU A 231 48.82 7.51 -23.41
N LEU A 232 47.74 7.43 -24.20
CA LEU A 232 47.75 7.09 -25.63
C LEU A 232 47.68 8.31 -26.56
N MET A 233 47.79 9.54 -26.04
CA MET A 233 47.80 10.73 -26.90
C MET A 233 49.15 10.99 -27.55
N ARG A 234 49.54 10.07 -28.41
CA ARG A 234 50.35 10.38 -29.62
C ARG A 234 49.37 10.53 -30.79
N PRO A 235 49.55 11.54 -31.65
CA PRO A 235 48.55 11.87 -32.68
C PRO A 235 48.48 10.76 -33.72
N ARG A 236 47.37 10.06 -33.82
CA ARG A 236 46.99 9.25 -35.01
C ARG A 236 45.65 9.77 -35.52
N THR A 237 45.70 10.37 -36.65
CA THR A 237 44.59 10.78 -37.50
C THR A 237 43.77 9.56 -37.94
N GLY A 238 42.46 9.62 -37.84
CA GLY A 238 41.56 8.83 -38.65
C GLY A 238 40.34 8.19 -37.94
N ALA A 239 39.17 8.57 -38.42
CA ALA A 239 37.88 7.88 -38.47
C ALA A 239 37.08 7.73 -37.17
N GLY A 240 36.06 8.57 -37.03
CA GLY A 240 34.95 8.41 -36.06
C GLY A 240 34.02 7.30 -36.55
N GLY A 241 33.92 6.20 -35.74
CA GLY A 241 32.94 5.15 -35.91
C GLY A 241 31.72 5.31 -35.00
N ASP A 242 30.64 4.59 -35.28
CA ASP A 242 29.33 4.57 -34.56
C ASP A 242 29.44 4.27 -33.04
N ALA A 243 30.58 3.70 -32.59
CA ALA A 243 30.82 3.37 -31.17
C ALA A 243 30.84 4.59 -30.24
N GLY A 244 31.39 5.74 -30.68
CA GLY A 244 31.42 6.96 -29.87
C GLY A 244 30.05 7.61 -29.65
N ALA A 245 29.09 7.36 -30.52
CA ALA A 245 27.75 7.91 -30.41
C ALA A 245 26.90 7.16 -29.35
N VAL A 246 27.11 5.85 -29.18
CA VAL A 246 26.45 5.03 -28.16
C VAL A 246 26.96 5.38 -26.75
N ASP A 247 28.22 5.72 -26.61
CA ASP A 247 28.84 6.16 -25.36
C ASP A 247 28.31 7.52 -24.86
N ALA A 248 27.66 8.31 -25.72
CA ALA A 248 27.04 9.57 -25.40
C ALA A 248 25.62 9.42 -24.75
N LEU A 249 25.08 8.19 -24.72
CA LEU A 249 23.76 7.91 -24.12
C LEU A 249 23.87 7.85 -22.60
N THR A 250 22.84 8.37 -21.91
CA THR A 250 22.70 8.18 -20.47
C THR A 250 22.34 6.72 -20.15
N PRO A 251 22.57 6.24 -18.91
CA PRO A 251 22.19 4.88 -18.50
C PRO A 251 20.73 4.57 -18.81
N ARG A 252 19.83 5.54 -18.60
CA ARG A 252 18.40 5.39 -18.87
C ARG A 252 18.07 5.32 -20.36
N GLU A 253 18.73 6.12 -21.18
CA GLU A 253 18.59 6.05 -22.64
C GLU A 253 19.12 4.72 -23.20
N LEU A 254 20.24 4.21 -22.65
CA LEU A 254 20.79 2.92 -23.03
C LEU A 254 19.85 1.76 -22.65
N GLU A 255 19.21 1.82 -21.49
CA GLU A 255 18.22 0.83 -21.06
C GLU A 255 17.00 0.82 -21.98
N VAL A 256 16.49 2.02 -22.33
CA VAL A 256 15.41 2.15 -23.32
C VAL A 256 15.85 1.61 -24.67
N LEU A 257 17.06 1.92 -25.13
CA LEU A 257 17.60 1.46 -26.42
C LEU A 257 17.76 -0.08 -26.47
N ARG A 258 18.19 -0.70 -25.38
CA ARG A 258 18.24 -2.18 -25.28
C ARG A 258 16.86 -2.82 -25.41
N LEU A 259 15.83 -2.22 -24.81
CA LEU A 259 14.46 -2.70 -24.94
C LEU A 259 13.89 -2.43 -26.34
N LEU A 260 14.27 -1.31 -26.97
CA LEU A 260 13.95 -1.03 -28.37
C LEU A 260 14.56 -2.09 -29.32
N ALA A 261 15.81 -2.48 -29.07
CA ALA A 261 16.52 -3.52 -29.84
C ALA A 261 15.89 -4.90 -29.70
N ARG A 262 15.24 -5.18 -28.55
CA ARG A 262 14.45 -6.39 -28.33
C ARG A 262 13.04 -6.34 -28.93
N GLY A 263 12.69 -5.27 -29.64
CA GLY A 263 11.39 -5.12 -30.30
C GLY A 263 10.24 -4.61 -29.44
N HIS A 264 10.48 -4.19 -28.18
CA HIS A 264 9.42 -3.73 -27.29
C HIS A 264 8.79 -2.41 -27.77
N THR A 265 7.46 -2.30 -27.72
CA THR A 265 6.75 -1.04 -28.00
C THR A 265 6.99 -0.02 -26.86
N ASN A 266 6.75 1.27 -27.12
CA ASN A 266 6.89 2.30 -26.07
C ASN A 266 6.01 2.01 -24.85
N LEU A 267 4.82 1.47 -25.05
CA LEU A 267 3.91 1.06 -23.97
C LEU A 267 4.50 -0.12 -23.17
N ALA A 268 5.08 -1.12 -23.84
CA ALA A 268 5.74 -2.25 -23.18
C ALA A 268 6.96 -1.80 -22.39
N ILE A 269 7.78 -0.89 -22.95
CA ILE A 269 8.93 -0.30 -22.28
C ILE A 269 8.48 0.52 -21.06
N ALA A 270 7.41 1.30 -21.18
CA ALA A 270 6.85 2.08 -20.08
C ALA A 270 6.44 1.19 -18.90
N ARG A 271 5.79 0.06 -19.18
CA ARG A 271 5.42 -0.95 -18.16
C ARG A 271 6.65 -1.60 -17.54
N THR A 272 7.63 -2.01 -18.33
CA THR A 272 8.87 -2.65 -17.84
C THR A 272 9.69 -1.72 -16.95
N LEU A 273 9.75 -0.42 -17.30
CA LEU A 273 10.54 0.59 -16.61
C LEU A 273 9.76 1.37 -15.55
N VAL A 274 8.46 1.04 -15.36
CA VAL A 274 7.54 1.67 -14.42
C VAL A 274 7.50 3.20 -14.57
N VAL A 275 7.33 3.66 -15.83
CA VAL A 275 7.23 5.08 -16.18
C VAL A 275 6.06 5.32 -17.13
N ARG A 276 5.67 6.59 -17.34
CA ARG A 276 4.63 6.94 -18.32
C ARG A 276 5.14 6.76 -19.76
N GLU A 277 4.27 6.38 -20.69
CA GLU A 277 4.60 6.23 -22.10
C GLU A 277 5.20 7.52 -22.71
N GLY A 278 4.72 8.68 -22.28
CA GLY A 278 5.28 9.99 -22.66
C GLY A 278 6.75 10.15 -22.29
N THR A 279 7.18 9.61 -21.13
CA THR A 279 8.59 9.61 -20.71
C THR A 279 9.44 8.74 -21.61
N VAL A 280 8.91 7.57 -22.03
CA VAL A 280 9.63 6.71 -23.01
C VAL A 280 9.74 7.40 -24.36
N LYS A 281 8.69 8.05 -24.86
CA LYS A 281 8.73 8.84 -26.12
C LYS A 281 9.78 9.94 -26.05
N TYR A 282 9.91 10.61 -24.91
CA TYR A 282 10.95 11.63 -24.68
C TYR A 282 12.37 11.02 -24.75
N HIS A 283 12.61 9.88 -24.10
CA HIS A 283 13.89 9.17 -24.17
C HIS A 283 14.21 8.71 -25.59
N VAL A 284 13.24 8.15 -26.30
CA VAL A 284 13.42 7.74 -27.71
C VAL A 284 13.83 8.92 -28.57
N LYS A 285 13.17 10.06 -28.45
CA LYS A 285 13.54 11.30 -29.18
C LYS A 285 14.99 11.72 -28.91
N ASN A 286 15.43 11.66 -27.65
CA ASN A 286 16.79 12.01 -27.26
C ASN A 286 17.82 11.01 -27.79
N ILE A 287 17.51 9.70 -27.77
CA ILE A 287 18.33 8.63 -28.35
C ILE A 287 18.53 8.88 -29.82
N LEU A 288 17.46 9.10 -30.58
CA LEU A 288 17.55 9.39 -32.05
C LEU A 288 18.46 10.57 -32.32
N ARG A 289 18.30 11.66 -31.56
CA ARG A 289 19.13 12.86 -31.69
C ARG A 289 20.62 12.59 -31.41
N LYS A 290 20.91 11.87 -30.32
CA LYS A 290 22.29 11.59 -29.87
C LYS A 290 23.01 10.62 -30.78
N LEU A 291 22.31 9.64 -31.34
CA LEU A 291 22.85 8.69 -32.31
C LEU A 291 22.86 9.24 -33.73
N GLY A 292 22.30 10.43 -34.00
CA GLY A 292 22.08 10.93 -35.35
C GLY A 292 21.23 9.98 -36.20
N ALA A 293 20.29 9.28 -35.55
CA ALA A 293 19.42 8.31 -36.19
C ALA A 293 18.13 8.98 -36.69
N THR A 294 17.72 8.61 -37.91
CA THR A 294 16.51 9.16 -38.54
C THR A 294 15.23 8.39 -38.19
N SER A 295 15.39 7.16 -37.70
CA SER A 295 14.28 6.31 -37.32
C SER A 295 14.64 5.38 -36.17
N ARG A 296 13.61 4.79 -35.54
CA ARG A 296 13.78 3.75 -34.50
C ARG A 296 14.65 2.58 -35.03
N ALA A 297 14.38 2.13 -36.24
CA ALA A 297 15.11 1.03 -36.84
C ALA A 297 16.60 1.40 -37.09
N ASP A 298 16.86 2.65 -37.50
CA ASP A 298 18.21 3.18 -37.69
C ASP A 298 18.97 3.27 -36.34
N ALA A 299 18.31 3.70 -35.25
CA ALA A 299 18.91 3.71 -33.93
C ALA A 299 19.30 2.31 -33.44
N VAL A 300 18.45 1.32 -33.66
CA VAL A 300 18.73 -0.07 -33.31
C VAL A 300 19.87 -0.63 -34.15
N ALA A 301 19.91 -0.36 -35.46
CA ALA A 301 20.98 -0.80 -36.35
C ALA A 301 22.34 -0.21 -35.95
N LYS A 302 22.41 1.07 -35.59
CA LYS A 302 23.61 1.73 -35.05
C LYS A 302 24.08 1.12 -33.74
N PHE A 303 23.14 0.80 -32.84
CA PHE A 303 23.45 0.16 -31.57
C PHE A 303 24.03 -1.25 -31.73
N VAL A 304 23.48 -2.06 -32.66
CA VAL A 304 23.97 -3.42 -32.93
C VAL A 304 25.38 -3.35 -33.54
N ARG A 305 25.63 -2.47 -34.52
CA ARG A 305 26.96 -2.28 -35.11
C ARG A 305 28.01 -1.84 -34.10
N ALA A 306 27.67 -0.88 -33.21
CA ALA A 306 28.55 -0.43 -32.15
C ALA A 306 28.92 -1.57 -31.18
N GLY A 307 27.99 -2.52 -30.92
CA GLY A 307 28.25 -3.71 -30.10
C GLY A 307 29.16 -4.74 -30.76
N GLU A 308 29.15 -4.84 -32.09
CA GLU A 308 30.03 -5.73 -32.85
C GLU A 308 31.46 -5.17 -32.97
N GLU A 309 31.63 -3.84 -33.03
CA GLU A 309 32.94 -3.17 -33.07
C GLU A 309 33.66 -3.15 -31.70
N GLY A 310 32.92 -3.18 -30.60
CA GLY A 310 33.47 -3.20 -29.23
C GLY A 310 33.82 -4.60 -28.69
N GLY A 311 33.57 -5.65 -29.48
CA GLY A 311 33.84 -7.06 -29.12
C GLY A 311 35.08 -7.67 -29.81
N ARG A 312 35.91 -6.89 -30.50
CA ARG A 312 37.16 -7.33 -31.12
C ARG A 312 38.38 -6.86 -30.36
#